data_873aa70e860aa5234a6ca768d7f9fd74
#
_entry.id   873aa70e860aa5234a6ca768d7f9fd74
#
_cell.length_a   1.000
_cell.length_b   1.000
_cell.length_c   1.000
_cell.angle_alpha   90.00
_cell.angle_beta   90.00
_cell.angle_gamma   90.00
#
_symmetry.space_group_name_H-M   'P 1'
#
loop_
_entity.id
_entity.type
_entity.pdbx_description
1 polymer ?
#
loop_
_entity_poly.entity_id
_entity_poly.type
_entity_poly.pdbx_seq_one_letter_code
_entity_poly.pdbx_strand_id
1 'polypeptide(L)'
;MKKRIAALLLAALLGLTACGAPAETGAPTGEIFIYGEEHANAACLDKELALWQTCYGQGMRHLFIEMGAGSTLLLNRWMAAEDDAYWDMVYGACEGTLFHAEVVADFYHQIKETCPDTVFHGFDIEHQYAASGEKARRLLEDEGKTDTDEYRTVDRSIKQGAMYYRRGADDAADVQREHIMAANFC
;
A
#
# COMPACT_ATOMS: atom_id res chain seq x y z
N MET A 1 -72.75 -7.68 4.74
CA MET A 1 -71.62 -7.42 5.67
C MET A 1 -70.62 -8.53 5.76
N LYS A 2 -70.88 -9.79 5.41
CA LYS A 2 -69.94 -10.93 5.57
C LYS A 2 -68.82 -11.01 4.50
N LYS A 3 -68.94 -10.36 3.34
CA LYS A 3 -67.93 -10.38 2.26
C LYS A 3 -66.77 -9.34 2.40
N ARG A 4 -66.94 -8.33 3.26
CA ARG A 4 -65.92 -7.29 3.48
C ARG A 4 -64.91 -7.65 4.59
N ILE A 5 -65.22 -8.59 5.46
CA ILE A 5 -64.38 -9.05 6.55
C ILE A 5 -63.34 -10.06 6.05
N ALA A 6 -63.69 -10.86 5.03
CA ALA A 6 -62.74 -11.84 4.44
C ALA A 6 -61.59 -11.19 3.65
N ALA A 7 -61.83 -10.01 3.04
CA ALA A 7 -60.81 -9.28 2.29
C ALA A 7 -59.78 -8.56 3.20
N LEU A 8 -60.18 -8.18 4.41
CA LEU A 8 -59.27 -7.54 5.37
C LEU A 8 -58.35 -8.54 6.09
N LEU A 9 -58.78 -9.78 6.25
CA LEU A 9 -57.95 -10.85 6.84
C LEU A 9 -56.92 -11.36 5.86
N LEU A 10 -57.15 -11.35 4.55
CA LEU A 10 -56.19 -11.78 3.54
C LEU A 10 -55.09 -10.72 3.32
N ALA A 11 -55.40 -9.43 3.50
CA ALA A 11 -54.42 -8.35 3.42
C ALA A 11 -53.46 -8.31 4.63
N ALA A 12 -53.95 -8.79 5.81
CA ALA A 12 -53.11 -8.87 7.02
C ALA A 12 -52.11 -10.05 7.01
N LEU A 13 -52.38 -11.10 6.22
CA LEU A 13 -51.44 -12.25 6.11
C LEU A 13 -50.29 -12.03 5.07
N LEU A 14 -50.47 -11.07 4.17
CA LEU A 14 -49.42 -10.73 3.18
C LEU A 14 -48.37 -9.73 3.69
N GLY A 15 -48.60 -9.14 4.86
CA GLY A 15 -47.71 -8.15 5.49
C GLY A 15 -46.61 -8.73 6.41
N LEU A 16 -46.60 -10.03 6.65
CA LEU A 16 -45.71 -10.66 7.65
C LEU A 16 -44.56 -11.49 7.07
N THR A 17 -44.34 -11.46 5.77
CA THR A 17 -43.20 -12.17 5.14
C THR A 17 -42.07 -11.26 4.66
N ALA A 18 -41.98 -10.03 5.16
CA ALA A 18 -40.78 -9.22 5.06
C ALA A 18 -39.89 -9.45 6.28
N CYS A 19 -39.60 -10.71 6.63
CA CYS A 19 -38.38 -11.03 7.34
C CYS A 19 -37.25 -10.74 6.36
N GLY A 20 -36.62 -9.57 6.50
CA GLY A 20 -35.35 -9.29 5.85
C GLY A 20 -34.41 -10.44 6.14
N ALA A 21 -33.90 -11.07 5.09
CA ALA A 21 -32.75 -11.93 5.23
C ALA A 21 -31.72 -11.17 6.08
N PRO A 22 -31.09 -11.81 7.08
CA PRO A 22 -30.00 -11.17 7.77
C PRO A 22 -29.02 -10.72 6.69
N ALA A 23 -28.68 -9.42 6.67
CA ALA A 23 -27.59 -8.96 5.85
C ALA A 23 -26.41 -9.86 6.24
N GLU A 24 -25.90 -10.62 5.28
CA GLU A 24 -24.64 -11.31 5.47
C GLU A 24 -23.63 -10.24 5.82
N THR A 25 -23.32 -10.09 7.09
CA THR A 25 -22.14 -9.39 7.58
C THR A 25 -20.96 -10.35 7.37
N GLY A 26 -20.77 -10.77 6.14
CA GLY A 26 -19.53 -11.37 5.73
C GLY A 26 -18.45 -10.30 5.93
N ALA A 27 -17.44 -10.61 6.75
CA ALA A 27 -16.23 -9.81 6.72
C ALA A 27 -15.81 -9.65 5.26
N PRO A 28 -15.40 -8.45 4.83
CA PRO A 28 -14.95 -8.26 3.46
C PRO A 28 -13.89 -9.32 3.18
N THR A 29 -14.17 -10.22 2.24
CA THR A 29 -13.19 -11.20 1.77
C THR A 29 -12.19 -10.40 0.93
N GLY A 30 -11.16 -9.87 1.59
CA GLY A 30 -10.06 -9.22 0.90
C GLY A 30 -9.32 -10.27 0.08
N GLU A 31 -9.05 -9.97 -1.17
CA GLU A 31 -8.16 -10.77 -2.00
C GLU A 31 -6.74 -10.22 -1.90
N ILE A 32 -5.76 -11.10 -1.74
CA ILE A 32 -4.34 -10.76 -1.72
C ILE A 32 -3.70 -11.46 -2.92
N PHE A 33 -3.08 -10.66 -3.80
CA PHE A 33 -2.27 -11.16 -4.90
C PHE A 33 -0.80 -10.98 -4.55
N ILE A 34 0.00 -12.04 -4.67
CA ILE A 34 1.45 -11.99 -4.45
C ILE A 34 2.13 -12.20 -5.79
N TYR A 35 2.98 -11.26 -6.16
CA TYR A 35 3.79 -11.30 -7.37
C TYR A 35 5.28 -11.28 -6.98
N GLY A 36 6.04 -12.25 -7.50
CA GLY A 36 7.49 -12.32 -7.31
C GLY A 36 8.21 -11.56 -8.42
N GLU A 37 9.13 -10.70 -8.06
CA GLU A 37 9.88 -9.83 -8.97
C GLU A 37 11.36 -10.22 -9.01
N GLU A 38 11.99 -10.06 -10.17
CA GLU A 38 13.43 -9.92 -10.32
C GLU A 38 13.72 -8.43 -10.51
N HIS A 39 14.39 -7.80 -9.54
CA HIS A 39 14.60 -6.37 -9.52
C HIS A 39 15.22 -5.81 -10.80
N ALA A 40 14.66 -4.72 -11.31
CA ALA A 40 15.07 -4.05 -12.55
C ALA A 40 15.03 -4.95 -13.80
N ASN A 41 14.29 -6.05 -13.79
CA ASN A 41 14.04 -6.85 -14.97
C ASN A 41 12.82 -6.28 -15.71
N ALA A 42 13.03 -5.72 -16.90
CA ALA A 42 11.98 -5.08 -17.69
C ALA A 42 10.77 -6.01 -17.94
N ALA A 43 11.02 -7.30 -18.27
CA ALA A 43 9.93 -8.24 -18.56
C ALA A 43 9.12 -8.60 -17.31
N CYS A 44 9.72 -8.56 -16.10
CA CYS A 44 9.00 -8.71 -14.85
C CYS A 44 8.15 -7.48 -14.55
N LEU A 45 8.73 -6.28 -14.66
CA LEU A 45 8.04 -5.02 -14.43
C LEU A 45 6.89 -4.78 -15.41
N ASP A 46 7.04 -5.14 -16.69
CA ASP A 46 5.94 -5.06 -17.67
C ASP A 46 4.74 -5.94 -17.27
N LYS A 47 5.01 -7.16 -16.78
CA LYS A 47 3.94 -8.07 -16.32
C LYS A 47 3.31 -7.60 -15.02
N GLU A 48 4.10 -7.08 -14.09
CA GLU A 48 3.64 -6.53 -12.83
C GLU A 48 2.73 -5.32 -13.08
N LEU A 49 3.14 -4.41 -13.97
CA LEU A 49 2.31 -3.27 -14.37
C LEU A 49 0.98 -3.73 -14.99
N ALA A 50 1.01 -4.68 -15.91
CA ALA A 50 -0.21 -5.22 -16.55
C ALA A 50 -1.14 -5.90 -15.52
N LEU A 51 -0.57 -6.63 -14.55
CA LEU A 51 -1.32 -7.23 -13.46
C LEU A 51 -1.92 -6.14 -12.56
N TRP A 52 -1.11 -5.14 -12.15
CA TRP A 52 -1.60 -4.05 -11.32
C TRP A 52 -2.73 -3.26 -12.01
N GLN A 53 -2.59 -2.91 -13.28
CA GLN A 53 -3.63 -2.24 -14.05
C GLN A 53 -4.93 -3.07 -14.09
N THR A 54 -4.83 -4.40 -14.19
CA THR A 54 -5.99 -5.31 -14.13
C THR A 54 -6.66 -5.26 -12.75
N CYS A 55 -5.90 -5.40 -11.67
CA CYS A 55 -6.38 -5.32 -10.29
C CYS A 55 -6.97 -3.94 -9.99
N TYR A 56 -6.31 -2.88 -10.44
CA TYR A 56 -6.79 -1.50 -10.30
C TYR A 56 -8.14 -1.29 -11.00
N GLY A 57 -8.31 -1.84 -12.22
CA GLY A 57 -9.58 -1.84 -12.94
C GLY A 57 -10.70 -2.59 -12.23
N GLN A 58 -10.37 -3.56 -11.37
CA GLN A 58 -11.29 -4.29 -10.50
C GLN A 58 -11.57 -3.58 -9.15
N GLY A 59 -10.98 -2.41 -8.93
CA GLY A 59 -11.22 -1.59 -7.74
C GLY A 59 -10.13 -1.68 -6.68
N MET A 60 -9.03 -2.43 -6.87
CA MET A 60 -7.89 -2.41 -5.97
C MET A 60 -7.18 -1.06 -6.01
N ARG A 61 -6.68 -0.61 -4.86
CA ARG A 61 -5.98 0.67 -4.72
C ARG A 61 -4.70 0.57 -3.91
N HIS A 62 -4.52 -0.50 -3.15
CA HIS A 62 -3.39 -0.69 -2.24
C HIS A 62 -2.35 -1.61 -2.86
N LEU A 63 -1.17 -1.09 -3.13
CA LEU A 63 -0.02 -1.81 -3.66
C LEU A 63 1.07 -1.89 -2.60
N PHE A 64 1.38 -3.11 -2.16
CA PHE A 64 2.44 -3.37 -1.20
C PHE A 64 3.75 -3.60 -1.96
N ILE A 65 4.80 -2.89 -1.57
CA ILE A 65 6.10 -2.94 -2.23
C ILE A 65 7.23 -3.14 -1.23
N GLU A 66 8.33 -3.75 -1.67
CA GLU A 66 9.52 -4.03 -0.88
C GLU A 66 10.36 -2.76 -0.67
N MET A 67 9.76 -1.80 0.04
CA MET A 67 10.37 -0.52 0.41
C MET A 67 10.02 -0.17 1.85
N GLY A 68 10.80 0.74 2.42
CA GLY A 68 10.51 1.29 3.75
C GLY A 68 9.36 2.29 3.76
N ALA A 69 8.76 2.48 4.93
CA ALA A 69 7.62 3.37 5.11
C ALA A 69 7.94 4.85 4.81
N GLY A 70 9.17 5.28 5.02
CA GLY A 70 9.60 6.64 4.68
C GLY A 70 9.61 6.89 3.18
N SER A 71 10.21 5.97 2.42
CA SER A 71 10.24 6.04 0.96
C SER A 71 8.83 5.97 0.36
N THR A 72 7.95 5.10 0.86
CA THR A 72 6.57 5.00 0.36
C THR A 72 5.71 6.20 0.76
N LEU A 73 5.95 6.85 1.90
CA LEU A 73 5.34 8.13 2.21
C LEU A 73 5.62 9.16 1.11
N LEU A 74 6.89 9.30 0.70
CA LEU A 74 7.28 10.23 -0.36
C LEU A 74 6.67 9.84 -1.71
N LEU A 75 6.62 8.54 -2.06
CA LEU A 75 5.92 8.06 -3.26
C LEU A 75 4.43 8.42 -3.25
N ASN A 76 3.74 8.28 -2.13
CA ASN A 76 2.34 8.67 -2.01
C ASN A 76 2.14 10.19 -2.12
N ARG A 77 3.09 11.00 -1.64
CA ARG A 77 3.10 12.46 -1.87
C ARG A 77 3.30 12.78 -3.35
N TRP A 78 4.21 12.06 -4.02
CA TRP A 78 4.43 12.21 -5.45
C TRP A 78 3.20 11.83 -6.29
N MET A 79 2.49 10.75 -5.94
CA MET A 79 1.24 10.37 -6.63
C MET A 79 0.21 11.50 -6.66
N ALA A 80 0.17 12.32 -5.61
CA ALA A 80 -0.74 13.46 -5.48
C ALA A 80 -0.16 14.79 -6.00
N ALA A 81 1.13 14.86 -6.33
CA ALA A 81 1.81 16.07 -6.76
C ALA A 81 1.73 16.25 -8.28
N GLU A 82 1.82 17.50 -8.75
CA GLU A 82 1.90 17.83 -10.17
C GLU A 82 3.32 17.70 -10.73
N ASP A 83 4.34 17.74 -9.87
CA ASP A 83 5.76 17.66 -10.21
C ASP A 83 6.41 16.40 -9.64
N ASP A 84 7.70 16.20 -9.94
CA ASP A 84 8.48 15.04 -9.52
C ASP A 84 9.36 15.32 -8.30
N ALA A 85 9.17 16.40 -7.56
CA ALA A 85 10.04 16.76 -6.44
C ALA A 85 10.13 15.64 -5.38
N TYR A 86 9.02 14.98 -5.03
CA TYR A 86 9.02 13.84 -4.10
C TYR A 86 9.61 12.58 -4.73
N TRP A 87 9.37 12.35 -6.02
CA TRP A 87 10.01 11.26 -6.77
C TRP A 87 11.53 11.41 -6.74
N ASP A 88 12.05 12.57 -7.05
CA ASP A 88 13.49 12.87 -7.05
C ASP A 88 14.13 12.62 -5.67
N MET A 89 13.37 12.84 -4.60
CA MET A 89 13.84 12.53 -3.24
C MET A 89 14.04 11.04 -3.01
N VAL A 90 13.17 10.19 -3.56
CA VAL A 90 13.24 8.73 -3.44
C VAL A 90 14.25 8.18 -4.44
N TYR A 91 14.10 8.51 -5.72
CA TYR A 91 14.92 7.99 -6.80
C TYR A 91 16.39 8.37 -6.62
N GLY A 92 16.68 9.63 -6.31
CA GLY A 92 18.04 10.07 -6.02
C GLY A 92 18.65 9.45 -4.74
N ALA A 93 17.82 9.13 -3.73
CA ALA A 93 18.32 8.41 -2.54
C ALA A 93 18.73 6.97 -2.85
N CYS A 94 18.22 6.40 -3.93
CA CYS A 94 18.49 5.03 -4.37
C CYS A 94 19.65 4.94 -5.39
N GLU A 95 20.42 6.00 -5.61
CA GLU A 95 21.57 5.98 -6.53
C GLU A 95 22.51 4.82 -6.19
N GLY A 96 22.90 4.07 -7.22
CA GLY A 96 23.76 2.88 -7.07
C GLY A 96 23.03 1.59 -6.68
N THR A 97 21.71 1.61 -6.55
CA THR A 97 20.87 0.41 -6.36
C THR A 97 20.11 0.05 -7.63
N LEU A 98 19.49 -1.14 -7.65
CA LEU A 98 18.63 -1.57 -8.76
C LEU A 98 17.36 -0.71 -8.89
N PHE A 99 16.90 -0.07 -7.82
CA PHE A 99 15.78 0.86 -7.89
C PHE A 99 16.08 2.10 -8.75
N HIS A 100 17.35 2.52 -8.83
CA HIS A 100 17.78 3.66 -9.66
C HIS A 100 18.00 3.29 -11.14
N ALA A 101 17.32 2.27 -11.64
CA ALA A 101 17.33 1.91 -13.05
C ALA A 101 16.20 2.64 -13.81
N GLU A 102 16.46 3.05 -15.06
CA GLU A 102 15.49 3.75 -15.91
C GLU A 102 14.17 2.96 -16.04
N VAL A 103 14.25 1.63 -16.23
CA VAL A 103 13.09 0.76 -16.35
C VAL A 103 12.20 0.78 -15.10
N VAL A 104 12.78 0.99 -13.91
CA VAL A 104 12.04 1.13 -12.65
C VAL A 104 11.36 2.50 -12.60
N ALA A 105 12.05 3.56 -13.03
CA ALA A 105 11.45 4.88 -13.13
C ALA A 105 10.24 4.86 -14.09
N ASP A 106 10.38 4.26 -15.24
CA ASP A 106 9.31 4.11 -16.23
C ASP A 106 8.10 3.35 -15.64
N PHE A 107 8.34 2.28 -14.89
CA PHE A 107 7.29 1.50 -14.21
C PHE A 107 6.46 2.36 -13.24
N TYR A 108 7.11 3.12 -12.36
CA TYR A 108 6.40 3.98 -11.39
C TYR A 108 5.67 5.13 -12.08
N HIS A 109 6.27 5.76 -13.09
CA HIS A 109 5.61 6.82 -13.86
C HIS A 109 4.38 6.29 -14.60
N GLN A 110 4.44 5.08 -15.16
CA GLN A 110 3.28 4.44 -15.78
C GLN A 110 2.18 4.12 -14.76
N ILE A 111 2.52 3.73 -13.53
CA ILE A 111 1.52 3.59 -12.45
C ILE A 111 0.86 4.93 -12.17
N LYS A 112 1.62 6.02 -12.00
CA LYS A 112 1.07 7.35 -11.75
C LYS A 112 0.13 7.79 -12.87
N GLU A 113 0.49 7.54 -14.12
CA GLU A 113 -0.31 7.92 -15.28
C GLU A 113 -1.59 7.08 -15.43
N THR A 114 -1.48 5.75 -15.27
CA THR A 114 -2.57 4.82 -15.60
C THR A 114 -3.40 4.36 -14.41
N CYS A 115 -2.86 4.47 -13.19
CA CYS A 115 -3.45 4.04 -11.93
C CYS A 115 -3.30 5.11 -10.84
N PRO A 116 -3.78 6.36 -11.06
CA PRO A 116 -3.44 7.53 -10.24
C PRO A 116 -3.89 7.46 -8.78
N ASP A 117 -4.90 6.63 -8.45
CA ASP A 117 -5.37 6.46 -7.07
C ASP A 117 -4.60 5.34 -6.32
N THR A 118 -3.48 4.86 -6.85
CA THR A 118 -2.66 3.86 -6.17
C THR A 118 -2.10 4.42 -4.87
N VAL A 119 -2.24 3.64 -3.80
CA VAL A 119 -1.64 3.90 -2.48
C VAL A 119 -0.56 2.86 -2.25
N PHE A 120 0.68 3.29 -2.20
CA PHE A 120 1.82 2.41 -1.90
C PHE A 120 1.95 2.15 -0.41
N HIS A 121 2.19 0.90 -0.05
CA HIS A 121 2.49 0.46 1.30
C HIS A 121 3.87 -0.20 1.34
N GLY A 122 4.78 0.38 2.11
CA GLY A 122 6.10 -0.19 2.32
C GLY A 122 6.08 -1.16 3.51
N PHE A 123 6.49 -2.39 3.28
CA PHE A 123 6.55 -3.40 4.34
C PHE A 123 7.98 -3.80 4.72
N ASP A 124 8.99 -3.30 4.00
CA ASP A 124 10.40 -3.55 4.31
C ASP A 124 10.96 -2.54 5.34
N ILE A 125 12.19 -2.79 5.78
CA ILE A 125 13.00 -1.80 6.51
C ILE A 125 13.29 -0.60 5.60
N GLU A 126 13.62 0.55 6.18
CA GLU A 126 14.05 1.72 5.39
C GLU A 126 15.53 1.57 5.00
N HIS A 127 15.79 1.02 3.81
CA HIS A 127 17.16 0.88 3.30
C HIS A 127 17.87 2.23 3.16
N GLN A 128 17.13 3.25 2.76
CA GLN A 128 17.63 4.61 2.58
C GLN A 128 17.35 5.47 3.84
N TYR A 129 17.55 4.87 5.04
CA TYR A 129 17.20 5.46 6.34
C TYR A 129 17.80 6.86 6.56
N ALA A 130 19.03 7.10 6.11
CA ALA A 130 19.72 8.39 6.25
C ALA A 130 19.42 9.38 5.11
N ALA A 131 18.67 8.98 4.09
CA ALA A 131 18.36 9.77 2.90
C ALA A 131 16.84 10.00 2.78
N SER A 132 16.11 9.19 1.97
CA SER A 132 14.65 9.34 1.80
C SER A 132 13.89 9.15 3.12
N GLY A 133 14.28 8.19 3.97
CA GLY A 133 13.68 7.99 5.28
C GLY A 133 13.73 9.25 6.14
N GLU A 134 14.90 9.86 6.28
CA GLU A 134 15.07 11.08 7.06
C GLU A 134 14.34 12.28 6.46
N LYS A 135 14.26 12.39 5.12
CA LYS A 135 13.46 13.42 4.45
C LYS A 135 11.97 13.26 4.74
N ALA A 136 11.46 12.02 4.69
CA ALA A 136 10.08 11.71 5.02
C ALA A 136 9.74 12.08 6.48
N ARG A 137 10.62 11.75 7.43
CA ARG A 137 10.45 12.09 8.84
C ARG A 137 10.38 13.61 9.04
N ARG A 138 11.31 14.36 8.44
CA ARG A 138 11.32 15.83 8.52
C ARG A 138 10.09 16.45 7.90
N LEU A 139 9.60 15.91 6.78
CA LEU A 139 8.36 16.37 6.17
C LEU A 139 7.20 16.30 7.16
N LEU A 140 7.06 15.19 7.88
CA LEU A 140 6.02 15.02 8.89
C LEU A 140 6.23 15.94 10.11
N GLU A 141 7.48 16.22 10.50
CA GLU A 141 7.81 17.19 11.56
C GLU A 141 7.39 18.62 11.13
N ASP A 142 7.70 19.03 9.90
CA ASP A 142 7.34 20.33 9.35
C ASP A 142 5.81 20.48 9.18
N GLU A 143 5.09 19.35 8.91
CA GLU A 143 3.63 19.31 8.89
C GLU A 143 2.99 19.28 10.30
N GLY A 144 3.78 19.22 11.37
CA GLY A 144 3.30 19.12 12.75
C GLY A 144 2.66 17.76 13.10
N LYS A 145 3.02 16.68 12.39
CA LYS A 145 2.41 15.34 12.50
C LYS A 145 3.20 14.36 13.39
N THR A 146 3.99 14.86 14.34
CA THR A 146 4.86 14.03 15.19
C THR A 146 4.11 13.05 16.09
N ASP A 147 2.84 13.29 16.39
CA ASP A 147 2.00 12.45 17.26
C ASP A 147 1.11 11.46 16.49
N THR A 148 1.35 11.29 15.17
CA THR A 148 0.55 10.42 14.29
C THR A 148 1.12 9.00 14.21
N ASP A 149 0.27 8.04 13.81
CA ASP A 149 0.71 6.66 13.50
C ASP A 149 1.64 6.64 12.27
N GLU A 150 1.40 7.53 11.31
CA GLU A 150 2.25 7.70 10.13
C GLU A 150 3.69 8.05 10.53
N TYR A 151 3.87 9.04 11.42
CA TYR A 151 5.18 9.41 11.95
C TYR A 151 5.85 8.24 12.69
N ARG A 152 5.10 7.57 13.58
CA ARG A 152 5.63 6.42 14.33
C ARG A 152 6.07 5.27 13.41
N THR A 153 5.36 5.05 12.30
CA THR A 153 5.68 4.01 11.33
C THR A 153 6.94 4.37 10.55
N VAL A 154 7.07 5.60 10.07
CA VAL A 154 8.28 6.09 9.39
C VAL A 154 9.49 6.04 10.32
N ASP A 155 9.38 6.55 11.54
CA ASP A 155 10.47 6.54 12.53
C ASP A 155 10.92 5.11 12.90
N ARG A 156 9.97 4.17 13.01
CA ARG A 156 10.25 2.75 13.22
C ARG A 156 11.01 2.15 12.05
N SER A 157 10.56 2.38 10.82
CA SER A 157 11.19 1.87 9.60
C SER A 157 12.63 2.38 9.45
N ILE A 158 12.89 3.65 9.74
CA ILE A 158 14.23 4.26 9.79
C ILE A 158 15.11 3.54 10.81
N LYS A 159 14.62 3.30 12.03
CA LYS A 159 15.35 2.58 13.07
C LYS A 159 15.65 1.14 12.69
N GLN A 160 14.73 0.46 12.02
CA GLN A 160 14.91 -0.90 11.49
C GLN A 160 16.04 -0.93 10.45
N GLY A 161 16.04 -0.02 9.47
CA GLY A 161 17.10 0.11 8.48
C GLY A 161 18.46 0.41 9.10
N ALA A 162 18.54 1.41 9.97
CA ALA A 162 19.78 1.75 10.68
C ALA A 162 20.34 0.59 11.51
N MET A 163 19.47 -0.24 12.10
CA MET A 163 19.88 -1.41 12.88
C MET A 163 20.41 -2.51 11.98
N TYR A 164 19.77 -2.79 10.85
CA TYR A 164 20.19 -3.78 9.85
C TYR A 164 21.62 -3.51 9.38
N TYR A 165 21.90 -2.30 8.90
CA TYR A 165 23.22 -1.94 8.38
C TYR A 165 24.29 -1.85 9.48
N ARG A 166 23.92 -1.47 10.71
CA ARG A 166 24.87 -1.47 11.84
C ARG A 166 25.35 -2.87 12.20
N ARG A 167 24.54 -3.91 11.96
CA ARG A 167 24.89 -5.31 12.18
C ARG A 167 25.73 -5.89 11.06
N GLY A 168 25.94 -5.20 9.96
CA GLY A 168 26.78 -5.61 8.85
C GLY A 168 26.02 -6.29 7.70
N ALA A 169 24.68 -6.30 7.71
CA ALA A 169 23.85 -6.91 6.67
C ALA A 169 24.30 -8.35 6.31
N ASP A 170 24.48 -9.18 7.34
CA ASP A 170 24.83 -10.59 7.22
C ASP A 170 23.56 -11.49 7.18
N ASP A 171 23.75 -12.80 6.96
CA ASP A 171 22.66 -13.78 6.89
C ASP A 171 21.72 -13.73 8.11
N ALA A 172 22.24 -13.43 9.31
CA ALA A 172 21.42 -13.30 10.52
C ALA A 172 20.58 -12.01 10.51
N ALA A 173 21.14 -10.93 9.95
CA ALA A 173 20.41 -9.67 9.75
C ALA A 173 19.32 -9.84 8.68
N ASP A 174 19.58 -10.63 7.61
CA ASP A 174 18.59 -10.93 6.58
C ASP A 174 17.40 -11.71 7.13
N VAL A 175 17.62 -12.76 7.91
CA VAL A 175 16.54 -13.50 8.60
C VAL A 175 15.72 -12.56 9.49
N GLN A 176 16.38 -11.63 10.19
CA GLN A 176 15.65 -10.65 11.01
C GLN A 176 14.86 -9.66 10.15
N ARG A 177 15.39 -9.23 9.00
CA ARG A 177 14.70 -8.37 8.04
C ARG A 177 13.42 -9.04 7.53
N GLU A 178 13.47 -10.32 7.15
CA GLU A 178 12.29 -11.07 6.72
C GLU A 178 11.21 -11.14 7.80
N HIS A 179 11.57 -11.35 9.08
CA HIS A 179 10.63 -11.29 10.19
C HIS A 179 10.02 -9.89 10.36
N ILE A 180 10.81 -8.83 10.16
CA ILE A 180 10.34 -7.45 10.20
C ILE A 180 9.37 -7.19 9.05
N MET A 181 9.70 -7.64 7.84
CA MET A 181 8.83 -7.51 6.66
C MET A 181 7.47 -8.16 6.90
N ALA A 182 7.47 -9.39 7.42
CA ALA A 182 6.22 -10.08 7.77
C ALA A 182 5.41 -9.31 8.83
N ALA A 183 6.07 -8.75 9.86
CA ALA A 183 5.41 -7.98 10.91
C ALA A 183 4.92 -6.60 10.44
N ASN A 184 5.58 -5.98 9.47
CA ASN A 184 5.16 -4.70 8.88
C ASN A 184 3.97 -4.88 7.92
N PHE A 185 3.83 -6.07 7.31
CA PHE A 185 2.72 -6.40 6.40
C PHE A 185 1.41 -6.70 7.15
N CYS A 186 1.46 -7.30 8.35
CA CYS A 186 0.30 -7.69 9.18
C CYS A 186 -0.22 -6.54 10.03
#